data_c8262922a1f8f60374d742e4092dc490
#
_entry.id   c8262922a1f8f60374d742e4092dc490
#
_cell.length_a   1.000
_cell.length_b   1.000
_cell.length_c   1.000
_cell.angle_alpha   90.00
_cell.angle_beta   90.00
_cell.angle_gamma   90.00
#
_symmetry.space_group_name_H-M   'P 1'
#
loop_
_entity.id
_entity.type
_entity.pdbx_description
1 polymer ?
#
loop_
_entity_poly.entity_id
_entity_poly.type
_entity_poly.pdbx_seq_one_letter_code
_entity_poly.pdbx_strand_id
1 'polypeptide(L)'
;VGVFDLSEDPQQMRGKVLKMAKKIRHRGPDWSGIYCNNKAILAHERLSIVDPESGGQPLKSKDEKLILSVNGEIYNHREIRNEMKNEYEFLTGSDCEVILALYKKKGINFLEDINGIFAFALYDEENDCYLIARDPIGVIPLYMGWDSSKQFYIASELKALEGICNHIEIFPPGHYWYSKERQLQKWYTRDWEKYENIKNNAVDINELHEALENAVKRQLMSDVPYGVLLSGGLDSSIISAIAKKYASKRIETDNKSDAWWPQLHSFAIGLKGAPDLKAAKEVADYIGSVHHEINYTIQEGLDAMLYITLKLMM
;
A
#
# COMPACT_ATOMS: atom_id res chain seq x y z
N VAL A 1 -4.30 -11.24 -2.96
CA VAL A 1 -4.47 -12.23 -4.05
C VAL A 1 -5.90 -12.17 -4.54
N GLY A 2 -6.08 -12.17 -5.86
CA GLY A 2 -7.40 -12.19 -6.49
C GLY A 2 -7.44 -13.14 -7.68
N VAL A 3 -8.60 -13.74 -7.92
CA VAL A 3 -8.90 -14.56 -9.09
C VAL A 3 -10.30 -14.18 -9.57
N PHE A 4 -10.46 -13.98 -10.87
CA PHE A 4 -11.71 -13.51 -11.49
C PHE A 4 -12.12 -14.37 -12.67
N ASP A 5 -13.40 -14.27 -13.05
CA ASP A 5 -13.96 -15.06 -14.16
C ASP A 5 -13.74 -16.57 -13.99
N LEU A 6 -14.11 -17.10 -12.80
CA LEU A 6 -13.84 -18.50 -12.45
C LEU A 6 -14.43 -19.47 -13.47
N SER A 7 -13.56 -20.33 -13.99
CA SER A 7 -13.92 -21.44 -14.92
C SER A 7 -13.97 -22.80 -14.23
N GLU A 8 -13.42 -22.89 -13.01
CA GLU A 8 -13.40 -24.11 -12.18
C GLU A 8 -14.38 -24.01 -11.01
N ASP A 9 -14.58 -25.13 -10.32
CA ASP A 9 -15.36 -25.17 -9.09
C ASP A 9 -14.81 -24.20 -8.03
N PRO A 10 -15.64 -23.27 -7.50
CA PRO A 10 -15.20 -22.26 -6.54
C PRO A 10 -14.53 -22.84 -5.28
N GLN A 11 -14.94 -24.02 -4.81
CA GLN A 11 -14.35 -24.62 -3.62
C GLN A 11 -12.93 -25.13 -3.89
N GLN A 12 -12.68 -25.68 -5.06
CA GLN A 12 -11.34 -26.12 -5.47
C GLN A 12 -10.44 -24.88 -5.68
N MET A 13 -10.93 -23.86 -6.37
CA MET A 13 -10.20 -22.61 -6.59
C MET A 13 -9.90 -21.90 -5.27
N ARG A 14 -10.85 -21.88 -4.33
CA ARG A 14 -10.64 -21.32 -2.98
C ARG A 14 -9.43 -21.96 -2.29
N GLY A 15 -9.27 -23.29 -2.41
CA GLY A 15 -8.13 -24.01 -1.87
C GLY A 15 -6.79 -23.56 -2.50
N LYS A 16 -6.76 -23.30 -3.82
CA LYS A 16 -5.59 -22.76 -4.52
C LYS A 16 -5.27 -21.33 -4.02
N VAL A 17 -6.28 -20.46 -3.95
CA VAL A 17 -6.12 -19.05 -3.53
C VAL A 17 -5.61 -18.96 -2.08
N LEU A 18 -6.07 -19.80 -1.17
CA LEU A 18 -5.55 -19.84 0.20
C LEU A 18 -4.08 -20.24 0.27
N LYS A 19 -3.63 -21.17 -0.61
CA LYS A 19 -2.20 -21.50 -0.71
C LYS A 19 -1.38 -20.33 -1.26
N MET A 20 -1.91 -19.58 -2.21
CA MET A 20 -1.28 -18.36 -2.74
C MET A 20 -1.17 -17.28 -1.66
N ALA A 21 -2.26 -17.01 -0.94
CA ALA A 21 -2.29 -16.04 0.17
C ALA A 21 -1.28 -16.41 1.26
N LYS A 22 -1.16 -17.68 1.61
CA LYS A 22 -0.18 -18.16 2.59
C LYS A 22 1.28 -17.82 2.21
N LYS A 23 1.62 -17.80 0.92
CA LYS A 23 2.97 -17.40 0.45
C LYS A 23 3.30 -15.93 0.76
N ILE A 24 2.30 -15.08 0.90
CA ILE A 24 2.45 -13.64 1.19
C ILE A 24 2.05 -13.24 2.63
N ARG A 25 1.84 -14.22 3.52
CA ARG A 25 1.45 -14.00 4.93
C ARG A 25 2.40 -13.06 5.69
N HIS A 26 3.69 -13.08 5.36
CA HIS A 26 4.70 -12.20 5.96
C HIS A 26 4.44 -10.72 5.72
N ARG A 27 3.65 -10.36 4.69
CA ARG A 27 3.27 -8.96 4.39
C ARG A 27 2.14 -8.46 5.27
N GLY A 28 1.33 -9.34 5.80
CA GLY A 28 0.17 -8.99 6.61
C GLY A 28 -0.10 -10.05 7.68
N PRO A 29 0.70 -10.04 8.77
CA PRO A 29 0.63 -11.06 9.81
C PRO A 29 -0.57 -10.94 10.74
N ASP A 30 -1.27 -9.79 10.75
CA ASP A 30 -2.27 -9.49 11.78
C ASP A 30 -3.61 -10.18 11.52
N TRP A 31 -4.05 -10.23 10.27
CA TRP A 31 -5.35 -10.78 9.90
C TRP A 31 -5.32 -11.43 8.52
N SER A 32 -6.16 -12.45 8.33
CA SER A 32 -6.45 -13.04 7.02
C SER A 32 -7.93 -13.04 6.75
N GLY A 33 -8.34 -12.58 5.58
CA GLY A 33 -9.72 -12.62 5.14
C GLY A 33 -9.86 -13.14 3.72
N ILE A 34 -11.02 -13.72 3.42
CA ILE A 34 -11.34 -14.23 2.09
C ILE A 34 -12.81 -13.98 1.75
N TYR A 35 -13.04 -13.48 0.55
CA TYR A 35 -14.33 -13.49 -0.12
C TYR A 35 -14.31 -14.52 -1.24
N CYS A 36 -15.40 -15.24 -1.45
CA CYS A 36 -15.50 -16.26 -2.49
C CYS A 36 -16.96 -16.39 -2.95
N ASN A 37 -17.17 -16.24 -4.26
CA ASN A 37 -18.42 -16.60 -4.92
C ASN A 37 -18.11 -17.38 -6.20
N ASN A 38 -19.11 -17.56 -7.09
CA ASN A 38 -18.95 -18.32 -8.33
C ASN A 38 -18.17 -17.58 -9.43
N LYS A 39 -17.77 -16.33 -9.21
CA LYS A 39 -17.14 -15.45 -10.23
C LYS A 39 -15.78 -14.92 -9.80
N ALA A 40 -15.61 -14.63 -8.49
CA ALA A 40 -14.41 -14.01 -7.96
C ALA A 40 -14.03 -14.59 -6.61
N ILE A 41 -12.73 -14.64 -6.36
CA ILE A 41 -12.16 -14.93 -5.04
C ILE A 41 -11.12 -13.85 -4.74
N LEU A 42 -11.28 -13.18 -3.60
CA LEU A 42 -10.33 -12.21 -3.07
C LEU A 42 -9.83 -12.69 -1.72
N ALA A 43 -8.53 -12.86 -1.56
CA ALA A 43 -7.90 -13.20 -0.29
C ALA A 43 -6.90 -12.12 0.11
N HIS A 44 -6.99 -11.66 1.35
CA HIS A 44 -6.18 -10.58 1.89
C HIS A 44 -5.43 -11.02 3.14
N GLU A 45 -4.13 -10.71 3.17
CA GLU A 45 -3.28 -10.80 4.37
C GLU A 45 -3.02 -9.36 4.83
N ARG A 46 -3.50 -8.99 6.00
CA ARG A 46 -3.54 -7.60 6.48
C ARG A 46 -2.40 -7.29 7.45
N LEU A 47 -1.72 -6.17 7.20
CA LEU A 47 -0.96 -5.41 8.19
C LEU A 47 -1.82 -4.21 8.59
N SER A 48 -2.20 -4.14 9.86
CA SER A 48 -3.15 -3.14 10.35
C SER A 48 -2.44 -1.84 10.73
N ILE A 49 -2.68 -0.77 9.99
CA ILE A 49 -2.11 0.57 10.22
C ILE A 49 -3.20 1.54 10.67
N VAL A 50 -4.29 1.66 9.89
CA VAL A 50 -5.47 2.46 10.19
C VAL A 50 -6.62 1.53 10.53
N ASP A 51 -7.35 1.85 11.60
CA ASP A 51 -8.46 1.07 12.12
C ASP A 51 -8.14 -0.43 12.34
N PRO A 52 -7.25 -0.77 13.28
CA PRO A 52 -6.89 -2.16 13.55
C PRO A 52 -8.09 -3.03 13.94
N GLU A 53 -9.12 -2.45 14.55
CA GLU A 53 -10.24 -3.20 15.15
C GLU A 53 -11.32 -3.57 14.12
N SER A 54 -11.77 -2.62 13.29
CA SER A 54 -12.92 -2.85 12.40
C SER A 54 -12.58 -2.96 10.91
N GLY A 55 -11.38 -2.56 10.49
CA GLY A 55 -10.95 -2.53 9.09
C GLY A 55 -10.56 -3.89 8.49
N GLY A 56 -11.20 -4.98 8.90
CA GLY A 56 -10.96 -6.33 8.34
C GLY A 56 -11.24 -6.40 6.85
N GLN A 57 -10.30 -6.99 6.07
CA GLN A 57 -10.41 -7.10 4.62
C GLN A 57 -10.68 -8.54 4.17
N PRO A 58 -11.34 -8.75 3.02
CA PRO A 58 -11.88 -7.75 2.09
C PRO A 58 -13.01 -6.88 2.68
N LEU A 59 -12.94 -5.56 2.42
CA LEU A 59 -13.98 -4.60 2.82
C LEU A 59 -15.25 -4.81 1.97
N LYS A 60 -16.41 -4.51 2.56
CA LYS A 60 -17.69 -4.64 1.88
C LYS A 60 -18.52 -3.38 2.01
N SER A 61 -19.31 -3.05 0.99
CA SER A 61 -20.39 -2.08 1.13
C SER A 61 -21.52 -2.62 2.01
N LYS A 62 -22.39 -1.75 2.53
CA LYS A 62 -23.52 -2.13 3.41
C LYS A 62 -24.46 -3.17 2.79
N ASP A 63 -24.69 -3.07 1.49
CA ASP A 63 -25.51 -4.00 0.70
C ASP A 63 -24.74 -5.28 0.29
N GLU A 64 -23.46 -5.39 0.70
CA GLU A 64 -22.53 -6.47 0.36
C GLU A 64 -22.32 -6.69 -1.14
N LYS A 65 -22.66 -5.71 -1.99
CA LYS A 65 -22.53 -5.82 -3.45
C LYS A 65 -21.16 -5.42 -3.97
N LEU A 66 -20.46 -4.55 -3.25
CA LEU A 66 -19.11 -4.15 -3.57
C LEU A 66 -18.12 -4.79 -2.59
N ILE A 67 -17.12 -5.48 -3.12
CA ILE A 67 -16.11 -6.19 -2.35
C ILE A 67 -14.74 -5.65 -2.73
N LEU A 68 -13.96 -5.18 -1.75
CA LEU A 68 -12.68 -4.53 -1.97
C LEU A 68 -11.56 -5.23 -1.21
N SER A 69 -10.52 -5.62 -1.92
CA SER A 69 -9.24 -6.00 -1.32
C SER A 69 -8.19 -4.98 -1.75
N VAL A 70 -7.62 -4.26 -0.79
CA VAL A 70 -6.66 -3.17 -1.04
C VAL A 70 -5.45 -3.30 -0.13
N ASN A 71 -4.27 -3.22 -0.72
CA ASN A 71 -3.01 -3.05 -0.02
C ASN A 71 -2.56 -1.62 -0.25
N GLY A 72 -2.43 -0.82 0.81
CA GLY A 72 -2.06 0.59 0.71
C GLY A 72 -2.77 1.48 1.71
N GLU A 73 -2.56 2.78 1.55
CA GLU A 73 -3.07 3.85 2.41
C GLU A 73 -3.64 4.97 1.55
N ILE A 74 -4.82 5.48 1.90
CA ILE A 74 -5.47 6.61 1.23
C ILE A 74 -5.40 7.85 2.12
N TYR A 75 -4.49 8.75 1.80
CA TYR A 75 -4.12 9.87 2.67
C TYR A 75 -5.20 10.95 2.80
N ASN A 76 -6.05 11.13 1.78
CA ASN A 76 -7.15 12.10 1.79
C ASN A 76 -8.51 11.48 2.16
N HIS A 77 -8.51 10.34 2.85
CA HIS A 77 -9.74 9.62 3.19
C HIS A 77 -10.71 10.43 4.05
N ARG A 78 -10.21 11.35 4.87
CA ARG A 78 -11.05 12.17 5.76
C ARG A 78 -11.88 13.19 5.01
N GLU A 79 -11.24 13.87 4.06
CA GLU A 79 -11.90 14.81 3.16
C GLU A 79 -13.01 14.09 2.39
N ILE A 80 -12.68 12.94 1.81
CA ILE A 80 -13.64 12.11 1.08
C ILE A 80 -14.78 11.65 1.99
N ARG A 81 -14.49 11.17 3.22
CA ARG A 81 -15.52 10.77 4.18
C ARG A 81 -16.46 11.94 4.53
N ASN A 82 -15.90 13.13 4.74
CA ASN A 82 -16.71 14.33 5.03
C ASN A 82 -17.62 14.72 3.87
N GLU A 83 -17.14 14.64 2.63
CA GLU A 83 -17.92 14.90 1.43
C GLU A 83 -19.03 13.87 1.21
N MET A 84 -18.73 12.60 1.51
CA MET A 84 -19.62 11.47 1.24
C MET A 84 -20.55 11.10 2.39
N LYS A 85 -20.46 11.74 3.57
CA LYS A 85 -21.18 11.37 4.80
C LYS A 85 -22.72 11.27 4.67
N ASN A 86 -23.32 11.98 3.72
CA ASN A 86 -24.76 11.94 3.47
C ASN A 86 -25.15 11.00 2.31
N GLU A 87 -24.17 10.48 1.57
CA GLU A 87 -24.38 9.67 0.37
C GLU A 87 -23.95 8.21 0.55
N TYR A 88 -23.04 7.97 1.48
CA TYR A 88 -22.49 6.63 1.75
C TYR A 88 -22.38 6.38 3.25
N GLU A 89 -22.83 5.20 3.69
CA GLU A 89 -22.72 4.75 5.07
C GLU A 89 -21.43 3.94 5.21
N PHE A 90 -20.43 4.51 5.90
CA PHE A 90 -19.17 3.85 6.19
C PHE A 90 -19.35 2.86 7.34
N LEU A 91 -18.88 1.62 7.15
CA LEU A 91 -19.00 0.53 8.14
C LEU A 91 -17.76 0.40 9.03
N THR A 92 -16.63 0.92 8.58
CA THR A 92 -15.34 0.81 9.28
C THR A 92 -14.66 2.18 9.41
N GLY A 93 -13.64 2.26 10.23
CA GLY A 93 -12.73 3.40 10.29
C GLY A 93 -11.62 3.37 9.24
N SER A 94 -11.51 2.27 8.45
CA SER A 94 -10.44 2.12 7.45
C SER A 94 -10.43 3.25 6.43
N ASP A 95 -9.26 3.83 6.21
CA ASP A 95 -9.01 4.83 5.18
C ASP A 95 -9.38 4.34 3.78
N CYS A 96 -9.16 3.06 3.52
CA CYS A 96 -9.39 2.43 2.22
C CYS A 96 -10.88 2.23 1.87
N GLU A 97 -11.80 2.30 2.84
CA GLU A 97 -13.24 2.14 2.56
C GLU A 97 -13.80 3.24 1.65
N VAL A 98 -13.12 4.39 1.58
CA VAL A 98 -13.54 5.50 0.69
C VAL A 98 -13.52 5.11 -0.79
N ILE A 99 -12.74 4.08 -1.17
CA ILE A 99 -12.73 3.53 -2.53
C ILE A 99 -14.11 2.99 -2.91
N LEU A 100 -14.78 2.27 -1.98
CA LEU A 100 -16.15 1.76 -2.19
C LEU A 100 -17.15 2.91 -2.37
N ALA A 101 -17.04 3.95 -1.54
CA ALA A 101 -17.91 5.12 -1.60
C ALA A 101 -17.76 5.88 -2.93
N LEU A 102 -16.52 6.12 -3.34
CA LEU A 102 -16.22 6.82 -4.60
C LEU A 102 -16.62 5.99 -5.82
N TYR A 103 -16.35 4.68 -5.83
CA TYR A 103 -16.79 3.81 -6.91
C TYR A 103 -18.31 3.80 -7.07
N LYS A 104 -19.06 3.73 -5.96
CA LYS A 104 -20.53 3.79 -5.98
C LYS A 104 -21.05 5.09 -6.58
N LYS A 105 -20.34 6.21 -6.35
CA LYS A 105 -20.74 7.54 -6.84
C LYS A 105 -20.32 7.82 -8.28
N LYS A 106 -19.08 7.45 -8.66
CA LYS A 106 -18.43 7.89 -9.90
C LYS A 106 -18.07 6.75 -10.87
N GLY A 107 -18.34 5.48 -10.49
CA GLY A 107 -17.85 4.32 -11.25
C GLY A 107 -16.32 4.32 -11.30
N ILE A 108 -15.72 4.01 -12.46
CA ILE A 108 -14.27 3.95 -12.64
C ILE A 108 -13.57 5.33 -12.65
N ASN A 109 -14.32 6.42 -12.74
CA ASN A 109 -13.78 7.78 -12.92
C ASN A 109 -13.30 8.43 -11.61
N PHE A 110 -13.20 7.69 -10.51
CA PHE A 110 -12.80 8.23 -9.22
C PHE A 110 -11.28 8.19 -8.95
N LEU A 111 -10.51 7.49 -9.78
CA LEU A 111 -9.11 7.22 -9.49
C LEU A 111 -8.25 8.48 -9.30
N GLU A 112 -8.59 9.58 -9.97
CA GLU A 112 -7.91 10.87 -9.80
C GLU A 112 -8.28 11.60 -8.50
N ASP A 113 -9.37 11.21 -7.83
CA ASP A 113 -9.80 11.82 -6.56
C ASP A 113 -9.03 11.28 -5.35
N ILE A 114 -8.38 10.13 -5.47
CA ILE A 114 -7.66 9.51 -4.36
C ILE A 114 -6.18 9.90 -4.35
N ASN A 115 -5.70 10.28 -3.18
CA ASN A 115 -4.29 10.54 -2.91
C ASN A 115 -3.78 9.47 -1.95
N GLY A 116 -2.87 8.61 -2.43
CA GLY A 116 -2.39 7.48 -1.64
C GLY A 116 -1.38 6.62 -2.37
N ILE A 117 -0.91 5.61 -1.67
CA ILE A 117 -0.17 4.48 -2.23
C ILE A 117 -1.09 3.27 -2.16
N PHE A 118 -1.31 2.58 -3.27
CA PHE A 118 -2.27 1.47 -3.30
C PHE A 118 -2.10 0.52 -4.47
N ALA A 119 -2.53 -0.70 -4.22
CA ALA A 119 -2.90 -1.68 -5.23
C ALA A 119 -4.17 -2.37 -4.76
N PHE A 120 -5.25 -2.29 -5.52
CA PHE A 120 -6.52 -2.85 -5.11
C PHE A 120 -7.21 -3.65 -6.20
N ALA A 121 -8.12 -4.51 -5.77
CA ALA A 121 -9.12 -5.16 -6.58
C ALA A 121 -10.49 -4.97 -5.96
N LEU A 122 -11.40 -4.40 -6.71
CA LEU A 122 -12.80 -4.19 -6.38
C LEU A 122 -13.66 -5.08 -7.26
N TYR A 123 -14.49 -5.92 -6.67
CA TYR A 123 -15.50 -6.72 -7.36
C TYR A 123 -16.88 -6.16 -7.10
N ASP A 124 -17.61 -5.90 -8.17
CA ASP A 124 -18.99 -5.44 -8.17
C ASP A 124 -19.89 -6.63 -8.55
N GLU A 125 -20.52 -7.22 -7.53
CA GLU A 125 -21.36 -8.40 -7.69
C GLU A 125 -22.64 -8.12 -8.46
N GLU A 126 -23.21 -6.91 -8.29
CA GLU A 126 -24.44 -6.53 -8.97
C GLU A 126 -24.25 -6.39 -10.48
N ASN A 127 -23.14 -5.81 -10.89
CA ASN A 127 -22.81 -5.58 -12.30
C ASN A 127 -21.95 -6.68 -12.92
N ASP A 128 -21.58 -7.71 -12.14
CA ASP A 128 -20.66 -8.81 -12.51
C ASP A 128 -19.41 -8.27 -13.22
N CYS A 129 -18.70 -7.36 -12.55
CA CYS A 129 -17.49 -6.77 -13.08
C CYS A 129 -16.48 -6.48 -11.98
N TYR A 130 -15.22 -6.28 -12.36
CA TYR A 130 -14.15 -5.94 -11.43
C TYR A 130 -13.26 -4.85 -11.97
N LEU A 131 -12.73 -4.05 -11.05
CA LEU A 131 -11.76 -2.99 -11.26
C LEU A 131 -10.51 -3.31 -10.46
N ILE A 132 -9.36 -3.34 -11.14
CA ILE A 132 -8.04 -3.46 -10.52
C ILE A 132 -7.29 -2.18 -10.83
N ALA A 133 -6.66 -1.56 -9.84
CA ALA A 133 -5.85 -0.36 -10.07
C ALA A 133 -4.62 -0.34 -9.18
N ARG A 134 -3.59 0.38 -9.65
CA ARG A 134 -2.33 0.58 -8.96
C ARG A 134 -1.97 2.05 -8.89
N ASP A 135 -1.35 2.46 -7.79
CA ASP A 135 -0.95 3.84 -7.53
C ASP A 135 -0.05 4.44 -8.62
N PRO A 136 0.04 5.79 -8.69
CA PRO A 136 0.71 6.52 -9.76
C PRO A 136 2.15 6.09 -10.07
N ILE A 137 2.93 5.77 -9.03
CA ILE A 137 4.35 5.44 -9.15
C ILE A 137 4.67 3.98 -8.80
N GLY A 138 3.64 3.19 -8.40
CA GLY A 138 3.77 1.78 -8.10
C GLY A 138 4.53 1.48 -6.82
N VAL A 139 4.32 2.28 -5.77
CA VAL A 139 4.89 2.02 -4.44
C VAL A 139 4.43 0.66 -3.94
N ILE A 140 3.14 0.37 -4.11
CA ILE A 140 2.60 -0.93 -3.76
C ILE A 140 2.81 -1.91 -4.93
N PRO A 141 3.46 -3.06 -4.68
CA PRO A 141 3.67 -4.05 -5.73
C PRO A 141 2.37 -4.75 -6.13
N LEU A 142 2.20 -4.98 -7.44
CA LEU A 142 1.12 -5.75 -7.98
C LEU A 142 1.59 -6.49 -9.24
N TYR A 143 1.24 -7.77 -9.33
CA TYR A 143 1.48 -8.65 -10.47
C TYR A 143 0.15 -9.19 -10.98
N MET A 144 0.08 -9.43 -12.27
CA MET A 144 -1.03 -10.10 -12.93
C MET A 144 -0.52 -11.32 -13.70
N GLY A 145 -1.37 -12.32 -13.85
CA GLY A 145 -0.97 -13.54 -14.55
C GLY A 145 -2.13 -14.36 -15.03
N TRP A 146 -1.84 -15.28 -15.94
CA TRP A 146 -2.80 -16.20 -16.55
C TRP A 146 -2.26 -17.63 -16.52
N ASP A 147 -3.13 -18.57 -16.19
CA ASP A 147 -2.81 -19.99 -16.30
C ASP A 147 -3.05 -20.54 -17.71
N SER A 148 -2.84 -21.84 -17.90
CA SER A 148 -3.05 -22.52 -19.19
C SER A 148 -4.49 -22.45 -19.70
N SER A 149 -5.48 -22.29 -18.83
CA SER A 149 -6.90 -22.11 -19.15
C SER A 149 -7.28 -20.63 -19.37
N LYS A 150 -6.31 -19.71 -19.32
CA LYS A 150 -6.51 -18.26 -19.41
C LYS A 150 -7.28 -17.67 -18.20
N GLN A 151 -7.34 -18.39 -17.09
CA GLN A 151 -7.85 -17.87 -15.84
C GLN A 151 -6.99 -16.70 -15.39
N PHE A 152 -7.61 -15.58 -14.97
CA PHE A 152 -6.91 -14.35 -14.59
C PHE A 152 -6.67 -14.28 -13.09
N TYR A 153 -5.42 -13.98 -12.72
CA TYR A 153 -4.94 -13.89 -11.34
C TYR A 153 -4.21 -12.58 -11.09
N ILE A 154 -4.30 -12.08 -9.86
CA ILE A 154 -3.47 -10.98 -9.37
C ILE A 154 -2.87 -11.33 -8.01
N ALA A 155 -1.68 -10.78 -7.71
CA ALA A 155 -1.06 -10.91 -6.40
C ALA A 155 -0.07 -9.76 -6.13
N SER A 156 0.16 -9.46 -4.86
CA SER A 156 1.16 -8.47 -4.44
C SER A 156 2.61 -8.94 -4.67
N GLU A 157 2.86 -10.25 -4.75
CA GLU A 157 4.19 -10.80 -5.00
C GLU A 157 4.17 -11.90 -6.05
N LEU A 158 5.21 -11.91 -6.89
CA LEU A 158 5.40 -12.87 -7.99
C LEU A 158 5.28 -14.32 -7.52
N LYS A 159 5.91 -14.65 -6.38
CA LYS A 159 5.92 -16.04 -5.85
C LYS A 159 4.54 -16.60 -5.55
N ALA A 160 3.53 -15.75 -5.34
CA ALA A 160 2.16 -16.20 -5.16
C ALA A 160 1.55 -16.74 -6.45
N LEU A 161 2.00 -16.25 -7.62
CA LEU A 161 1.56 -16.67 -8.95
C LEU A 161 2.42 -17.79 -9.55
N GLU A 162 3.65 -17.94 -9.06
CA GLU A 162 4.60 -18.93 -9.53
C GLU A 162 4.11 -20.36 -9.30
N GLY A 163 4.24 -21.20 -10.34
CA GLY A 163 3.73 -22.56 -10.35
C GLY A 163 2.20 -22.69 -10.59
N ILE A 164 1.51 -21.55 -10.77
CA ILE A 164 0.08 -21.45 -11.08
C ILE A 164 -0.11 -20.84 -12.47
N CYS A 165 0.50 -19.65 -12.68
CA CYS A 165 0.39 -18.94 -13.94
C CYS A 165 1.52 -19.33 -14.90
N ASN A 166 1.15 -19.47 -16.19
CA ASN A 166 2.11 -19.71 -17.28
C ASN A 166 2.68 -18.41 -17.84
N HIS A 167 1.96 -17.31 -17.65
CA HIS A 167 2.36 -15.97 -18.03
C HIS A 167 2.12 -15.03 -16.88
N ILE A 168 3.15 -14.26 -16.49
CA ILE A 168 3.10 -13.31 -15.38
C ILE A 168 3.72 -11.99 -15.83
N GLU A 169 3.04 -10.91 -15.54
CA GLU A 169 3.49 -9.54 -15.82
C GLU A 169 3.39 -8.67 -14.57
N ILE A 170 4.23 -7.63 -14.52
CA ILE A 170 4.05 -6.56 -13.54
C ILE A 170 2.85 -5.73 -13.95
N PHE A 171 1.91 -5.52 -13.03
CA PHE A 171 0.84 -4.56 -13.25
C PHE A 171 1.43 -3.14 -13.26
N PRO A 172 1.32 -2.37 -14.35
CA PRO A 172 2.05 -1.12 -14.50
C PRO A 172 1.52 -0.03 -13.54
N PRO A 173 2.40 0.83 -13.00
CA PRO A 173 2.01 1.98 -12.19
C PRO A 173 1.07 2.93 -12.94
N GLY A 174 0.16 3.57 -12.23
CA GLY A 174 -0.78 4.55 -12.80
C GLY A 174 -1.74 3.98 -13.84
N HIS A 175 -1.99 2.66 -13.77
CA HIS A 175 -2.92 1.98 -14.67
C HIS A 175 -4.05 1.32 -13.89
N TYR A 176 -5.13 1.05 -14.62
CA TYR A 176 -6.21 0.19 -14.17
C TYR A 176 -6.56 -0.87 -15.21
N TRP A 177 -7.20 -1.94 -14.74
CA TRP A 177 -7.86 -2.96 -15.53
C TRP A 177 -9.33 -3.00 -15.16
N TYR A 178 -10.20 -2.75 -16.12
CA TYR A 178 -11.64 -2.90 -15.93
C TYR A 178 -12.16 -4.07 -16.78
N SER A 179 -12.86 -5.00 -16.13
CA SER A 179 -13.23 -6.27 -16.76
C SER A 179 -14.13 -6.12 -18.01
N LYS A 180 -14.96 -5.05 -18.03
CA LYS A 180 -15.82 -4.77 -19.20
C LYS A 180 -15.05 -4.28 -20.43
N GLU A 181 -13.88 -3.70 -20.23
CA GLU A 181 -13.03 -3.17 -21.29
C GLU A 181 -11.92 -4.15 -21.69
N ARG A 182 -11.55 -5.06 -20.79
CA ARG A 182 -10.56 -6.12 -20.96
C ARG A 182 -9.21 -5.64 -21.50
N GLN A 183 -8.78 -4.47 -21.07
CA GLN A 183 -7.49 -3.89 -21.41
C GLN A 183 -6.96 -3.02 -20.28
N LEU A 184 -5.62 -2.92 -20.22
CA LEU A 184 -4.95 -1.97 -19.35
C LEU A 184 -5.13 -0.55 -19.87
N GLN A 185 -5.52 0.35 -18.99
CA GLN A 185 -5.65 1.77 -19.31
C GLN A 185 -4.83 2.60 -18.31
N LYS A 186 -4.15 3.61 -18.85
CA LYS A 186 -3.42 4.59 -18.04
C LYS A 186 -4.40 5.63 -17.51
N TRP A 187 -4.51 5.76 -16.18
CA TRP A 187 -5.37 6.75 -15.54
C TRP A 187 -4.61 7.97 -15.01
N TYR A 188 -3.28 7.82 -14.77
CA TYR A 188 -2.47 8.87 -14.22
C TYR A 188 -1.50 9.42 -15.27
N THR A 189 -1.61 10.71 -15.56
CA THR A 189 -0.70 11.45 -16.45
C THR A 189 -0.43 12.82 -15.86
N ARG A 190 0.81 13.30 -15.99
CA ARG A 190 1.24 14.62 -15.51
C ARG A 190 2.11 15.32 -16.54
N ASP A 191 2.07 16.63 -16.54
CA ASP A 191 2.83 17.46 -17.50
C ASP A 191 4.34 17.22 -17.40
N TRP A 192 4.85 16.96 -16.20
CA TRP A 192 6.26 16.70 -15.94
C TRP A 192 6.79 15.37 -16.53
N GLU A 193 5.91 14.48 -16.99
CA GLU A 193 6.35 13.28 -17.72
C GLU A 193 7.08 13.61 -19.02
N LYS A 194 6.86 14.81 -19.57
CA LYS A 194 7.55 15.30 -20.77
C LYS A 194 8.43 16.49 -20.40
N TYR A 195 9.76 16.33 -20.53
CA TYR A 195 10.72 17.39 -20.21
C TYR A 195 10.41 18.72 -20.90
N GLU A 196 9.93 18.70 -22.14
CA GLU A 196 9.59 19.89 -22.91
C GLU A 196 8.52 20.77 -22.21
N ASN A 197 7.63 20.16 -21.44
CA ASN A 197 6.58 20.88 -20.73
C ASN A 197 7.10 21.63 -19.49
N ILE A 198 8.22 21.19 -18.92
CA ILE A 198 8.74 21.70 -17.63
C ILE A 198 10.09 22.39 -17.73
N LYS A 199 10.79 22.31 -18.87
CA LYS A 199 12.17 22.83 -19.04
C LYS A 199 12.36 24.30 -18.70
N ASN A 200 11.32 25.10 -18.75
CA ASN A 200 11.34 26.54 -18.45
C ASN A 200 10.66 26.90 -17.12
N ASN A 201 10.24 25.89 -16.31
CA ASN A 201 9.61 26.18 -15.04
C ASN A 201 10.65 26.77 -14.07
N ALA A 202 10.27 27.86 -13.40
CA ALA A 202 11.08 28.42 -12.33
C ALA A 202 11.07 27.47 -11.12
N VAL A 203 12.19 27.43 -10.39
CA VAL A 203 12.29 26.69 -9.13
C VAL A 203 11.97 27.64 -7.98
N ASP A 204 10.93 27.32 -7.19
CA ASP A 204 10.65 27.95 -5.91
C ASP A 204 11.01 26.99 -4.77
N ILE A 205 12.03 27.36 -4.01
CA ILE A 205 12.53 26.54 -2.88
C ILE A 205 11.51 26.48 -1.74
N ASN A 206 10.73 27.52 -1.50
CA ASN A 206 9.72 27.54 -0.46
C ASN A 206 8.55 26.62 -0.82
N GLU A 207 8.09 26.67 -2.08
CA GLU A 207 7.08 25.76 -2.59
C GLU A 207 7.53 24.29 -2.49
N LEU A 208 8.78 24.00 -2.86
CA LEU A 208 9.36 22.67 -2.72
C LEU A 208 9.41 22.22 -1.26
N HIS A 209 9.83 23.11 -0.35
CA HIS A 209 9.85 22.83 1.09
C HIS A 209 8.47 22.49 1.63
N GLU A 210 7.48 23.33 1.34
CA GLU A 210 6.09 23.12 1.76
C GLU A 210 5.50 21.82 1.18
N ALA A 211 5.75 21.56 -0.09
CA ALA A 211 5.28 20.35 -0.76
C ALA A 211 5.86 19.07 -0.12
N LEU A 212 7.16 19.07 0.18
CA LEU A 212 7.83 17.94 0.84
C LEU A 212 7.34 17.77 2.28
N GLU A 213 7.23 18.85 3.05
CA GLU A 213 6.70 18.80 4.42
C GLU A 213 5.27 18.26 4.44
N ASN A 214 4.41 18.75 3.56
CA ASN A 214 3.02 18.27 3.44
C ASN A 214 2.94 16.82 2.98
N ALA A 215 3.83 16.39 2.08
CA ALA A 215 3.90 15.00 1.64
C ALA A 215 4.26 14.05 2.79
N VAL A 216 5.27 14.38 3.58
CA VAL A 216 5.64 13.58 4.77
C VAL A 216 4.51 13.61 5.80
N LYS A 217 4.01 14.80 6.15
CA LYS A 217 2.96 14.97 7.16
C LYS A 217 1.74 14.08 6.91
N ARG A 218 1.19 14.10 5.67
CA ARG A 218 -0.01 13.30 5.34
C ARG A 218 0.22 11.79 5.44
N GLN A 219 1.48 11.33 5.27
CA GLN A 219 1.85 9.92 5.36
C GLN A 219 2.09 9.42 6.80
N LEU A 220 2.07 10.33 7.79
CA LEU A 220 2.22 9.95 9.21
C LEU A 220 0.90 9.54 9.86
N MET A 221 -0.19 9.43 9.11
CA MET A 221 -1.45 8.92 9.62
C MET A 221 -1.28 7.45 10.05
N SER A 222 -1.56 7.15 11.30
CA SER A 222 -1.43 5.80 11.84
C SER A 222 -2.14 5.67 13.17
N ASP A 223 -2.88 4.58 13.37
CA ASP A 223 -3.45 4.19 14.65
C ASP A 223 -2.51 3.28 15.46
N VAL A 224 -1.32 2.98 14.92
CA VAL A 224 -0.28 2.16 15.55
C VAL A 224 1.04 2.91 15.64
N PRO A 225 1.95 2.53 16.55
CA PRO A 225 3.27 3.14 16.64
C PRO A 225 4.06 3.00 15.33
N TYR A 226 4.81 4.04 14.97
CA TYR A 226 5.69 4.03 13.80
C TYR A 226 7.09 4.55 14.14
N GLY A 227 8.06 4.25 13.30
CA GLY A 227 9.42 4.73 13.37
C GLY A 227 9.96 5.06 11.99
N VAL A 228 11.17 5.60 11.93
CA VAL A 228 11.85 5.94 10.68
C VAL A 228 13.13 5.15 10.50
N LEU A 229 13.41 4.73 9.26
CA LEU A 229 14.71 4.19 8.89
C LEU A 229 15.64 5.38 8.60
N LEU A 230 16.77 5.43 9.30
CA LEU A 230 17.71 6.55 9.25
C LEU A 230 19.10 6.04 8.85
N SER A 231 19.54 6.38 7.64
CA SER A 231 20.87 6.02 7.14
C SER A 231 21.92 7.14 7.36
N GLY A 232 21.49 8.33 7.76
CA GLY A 232 22.35 9.51 7.85
C GLY A 232 22.61 10.21 6.50
N GLY A 233 22.06 9.72 5.40
CA GLY A 233 22.05 10.39 4.12
C GLY A 233 21.05 11.55 4.09
N LEU A 234 21.15 12.44 3.07
CA LEU A 234 20.34 13.65 2.96
C LEU A 234 18.83 13.34 3.04
N ASP A 235 18.35 12.43 2.22
CA ASP A 235 16.91 12.14 2.09
C ASP A 235 16.33 11.61 3.41
N SER A 236 16.95 10.56 3.99
CA SER A 236 16.51 9.97 5.25
C SER A 236 16.57 10.97 6.41
N SER A 237 17.55 11.87 6.40
CA SER A 237 17.70 12.91 7.44
C SER A 237 16.59 13.95 7.36
N ILE A 238 16.27 14.44 6.15
CA ILE A 238 15.18 15.41 5.93
C ILE A 238 13.83 14.79 6.30
N ILE A 239 13.53 13.59 5.81
CA ILE A 239 12.29 12.87 6.14
C ILE A 239 12.16 12.65 7.66
N SER A 240 13.24 12.22 8.32
CA SER A 240 13.22 12.00 9.77
C SER A 240 13.04 13.30 10.57
N ALA A 241 13.63 14.41 10.12
CA ALA A 241 13.48 15.71 10.75
C ALA A 241 12.03 16.22 10.63
N ILE A 242 11.41 16.09 9.46
CA ILE A 242 10.00 16.43 9.24
C ILE A 242 9.10 15.52 10.09
N ALA A 243 9.34 14.21 10.07
CA ALA A 243 8.56 13.26 10.86
C ALA A 243 8.64 13.61 12.37
N LYS A 244 9.83 13.98 12.88
CA LYS A 244 10.02 14.41 14.27
C LYS A 244 9.19 15.62 14.64
N LYS A 245 9.03 16.59 13.74
CA LYS A 245 8.21 17.79 13.94
C LYS A 245 6.75 17.45 14.29
N TYR A 246 6.23 16.36 13.75
CA TYR A 246 4.83 15.94 13.90
C TYR A 246 4.62 14.71 14.81
N ALA A 247 5.68 14.00 15.20
CA ALA A 247 5.58 12.72 15.90
C ALA A 247 4.91 12.76 17.28
N SER A 248 4.87 13.92 17.95
CA SER A 248 4.31 14.05 19.29
C SER A 248 2.78 14.09 19.33
N LYS A 249 2.12 14.32 18.22
CA LYS A 249 0.66 14.44 18.08
C LYS A 249 0.12 13.52 17.01
N ARG A 250 -1.11 13.06 17.22
CA ARG A 250 -1.81 12.30 16.20
C ARG A 250 -2.34 13.25 15.13
N ILE A 251 -1.95 13.00 13.89
CA ILE A 251 -2.41 13.78 12.73
C ILE A 251 -3.90 13.53 12.50
N GLU A 252 -4.37 12.32 12.77
CA GLU A 252 -5.76 11.87 12.60
C GLU A 252 -6.74 12.66 13.49
N THR A 253 -6.28 13.29 14.55
CA THR A 253 -7.12 14.08 15.46
C THR A 253 -6.85 15.59 15.36
N ASP A 254 -6.34 16.07 14.20
CA ASP A 254 -5.93 17.47 14.01
C ASP A 254 -4.98 17.96 15.11
N ASN A 255 -4.07 17.09 15.53
CA ASN A 255 -3.10 17.32 16.61
C ASN A 255 -3.73 17.58 18.00
N LYS A 256 -4.97 17.18 18.24
CA LYS A 256 -5.66 17.36 19.53
C LYS A 256 -5.31 16.31 20.56
N SER A 257 -4.89 15.12 20.12
CA SER A 257 -4.47 14.03 21.02
C SER A 257 -2.99 13.71 20.82
N ASP A 258 -2.37 13.19 21.89
CA ASP A 258 -0.99 12.71 21.81
C ASP A 258 -0.89 11.44 20.96
N ALA A 259 0.24 11.27 20.27
CA ALA A 259 0.55 10.05 19.58
C ALA A 259 0.70 8.87 20.56
N TRP A 260 0.48 7.64 20.07
CA TRP A 260 0.72 6.42 20.85
C TRP A 260 2.15 6.36 21.40
N TRP A 261 3.11 6.82 20.61
CA TRP A 261 4.49 7.03 21.01
C TRP A 261 4.90 8.46 20.68
N PRO A 262 4.89 9.36 21.67
CA PRO A 262 5.20 10.79 21.43
C PRO A 262 6.68 11.03 21.10
N GLN A 263 7.55 10.02 21.30
CA GLN A 263 8.94 10.04 20.90
C GLN A 263 9.13 9.30 19.58
N LEU A 264 9.73 9.96 18.59
CA LEU A 264 10.08 9.32 17.34
C LEU A 264 11.23 8.33 17.58
N HIS A 265 11.05 7.10 17.13
CA HIS A 265 12.08 6.07 17.10
C HIS A 265 12.73 6.04 15.71
N SER A 266 14.06 6.03 15.66
CA SER A 266 14.84 5.88 14.44
C SER A 266 15.68 4.61 14.49
N PHE A 267 15.83 3.95 13.33
CA PHE A 267 16.51 2.67 13.21
C PHE A 267 17.58 2.75 12.13
N ALA A 268 18.78 2.25 12.43
CA ALA A 268 19.85 2.04 11.48
C ALA A 268 20.39 0.64 11.61
N ILE A 269 20.81 0.05 10.49
CA ILE A 269 21.41 -1.27 10.46
C ILE A 269 22.68 -1.24 9.61
N GLY A 270 23.76 -1.88 10.06
CA GLY A 270 25.01 -1.91 9.32
C GLY A 270 26.09 -2.76 9.99
N LEU A 271 27.24 -2.85 9.33
CA LEU A 271 28.42 -3.45 9.92
C LEU A 271 28.95 -2.58 11.06
N LYS A 272 29.42 -3.18 12.12
CA LYS A 272 29.98 -2.46 13.27
C LYS A 272 31.05 -1.45 12.83
N GLY A 273 30.84 -0.17 13.19
CA GLY A 273 31.77 0.91 12.85
C GLY A 273 31.62 1.46 11.42
N ALA A 274 30.56 1.07 10.68
CA ALA A 274 30.28 1.64 9.37
C ALA A 274 30.05 3.16 9.43
N PRO A 275 30.53 3.93 8.44
CA PRO A 275 30.38 5.41 8.43
C PRO A 275 28.91 5.84 8.50
N ASP A 276 28.02 5.10 7.83
CA ASP A 276 26.59 5.41 7.78
C ASP A 276 25.93 5.32 9.16
N LEU A 277 26.34 4.33 10.00
CA LEU A 277 25.83 4.23 11.37
C LEU A 277 26.22 5.43 12.21
N LYS A 278 27.46 5.93 12.04
CA LYS A 278 27.91 7.15 12.72
C LYS A 278 27.12 8.37 12.27
N ALA A 279 26.94 8.54 10.97
CA ALA A 279 26.14 9.64 10.42
C ALA A 279 24.66 9.57 10.87
N ALA A 280 24.07 8.36 10.86
CA ALA A 280 22.71 8.13 11.38
C ALA A 280 22.59 8.53 12.86
N LYS A 281 23.57 8.17 13.68
CA LYS A 281 23.61 8.53 15.10
C LYS A 281 23.71 10.04 15.31
N GLU A 282 24.56 10.74 14.55
CA GLU A 282 24.71 12.20 14.61
C GLU A 282 23.39 12.90 14.28
N VAL A 283 22.69 12.46 13.22
CA VAL A 283 21.36 13.01 12.86
C VAL A 283 20.33 12.68 13.94
N ALA A 284 20.30 11.44 14.44
CA ALA A 284 19.36 11.02 15.48
C ALA A 284 19.49 11.87 16.75
N ASP A 285 20.73 12.15 17.19
CA ASP A 285 21.01 13.00 18.34
C ASP A 285 20.57 14.46 18.08
N TYR A 286 20.81 14.97 16.86
CA TYR A 286 20.41 16.33 16.48
C TYR A 286 18.89 16.53 16.48
N ILE A 287 18.13 15.58 15.91
CA ILE A 287 16.66 15.66 15.87
C ILE A 287 16.00 15.20 17.18
N GLY A 288 16.75 14.60 18.11
CA GLY A 288 16.26 14.09 19.39
C GLY A 288 15.33 12.89 19.23
N SER A 289 15.65 11.95 18.35
CA SER A 289 14.94 10.67 18.24
C SER A 289 15.54 9.61 19.17
N VAL A 290 14.76 8.61 19.56
CA VAL A 290 15.26 7.42 20.25
C VAL A 290 15.89 6.51 19.19
N HIS A 291 17.23 6.48 19.15
CA HIS A 291 17.96 5.78 18.10
C HIS A 291 18.26 4.33 18.46
N HIS A 292 17.97 3.44 17.51
CA HIS A 292 18.25 2.01 17.59
C HIS A 292 19.25 1.63 16.51
N GLU A 293 20.47 1.27 16.92
CA GLU A 293 21.50 0.79 16.04
C GLU A 293 21.55 -0.75 16.07
N ILE A 294 21.42 -1.38 14.91
CA ILE A 294 21.48 -2.81 14.74
C ILE A 294 22.77 -3.15 14.00
N ASN A 295 23.64 -3.88 14.66
CA ASN A 295 24.92 -4.31 14.10
C ASN A 295 24.83 -5.78 13.65
N TYR A 296 25.42 -6.10 12.51
CA TYR A 296 25.57 -7.46 12.02
C TYR A 296 27.02 -7.70 11.54
N THR A 297 27.44 -8.95 11.53
CA THR A 297 28.71 -9.41 10.97
C THR A 297 28.58 -9.73 9.49
N ILE A 298 29.70 -9.77 8.77
CA ILE A 298 29.72 -10.19 7.36
C ILE A 298 29.09 -11.59 7.21
N GLN A 299 29.37 -12.52 8.14
CA GLN A 299 28.83 -13.87 8.08
C GLN A 299 27.30 -13.88 8.26
N GLU A 300 26.77 -13.15 9.26
CA GLU A 300 25.32 -13.02 9.45
C GLU A 300 24.64 -12.41 8.22
N GLY A 301 25.28 -11.44 7.55
CA GLY A 301 24.80 -10.88 6.30
C GLY A 301 24.73 -11.91 5.17
N LEU A 302 25.78 -12.72 5.02
CA LEU A 302 25.82 -13.81 4.03
C LEU A 302 24.77 -14.90 4.32
N ASP A 303 24.61 -15.29 5.58
CA ASP A 303 23.63 -16.28 6.00
C ASP A 303 22.18 -15.77 5.79
N ALA A 304 21.96 -14.49 6.08
CA ALA A 304 20.67 -13.84 5.82
C ALA A 304 20.32 -13.78 4.32
N MET A 305 21.30 -13.53 3.46
CA MET A 305 21.08 -13.54 2.00
C MET A 305 20.62 -14.92 1.51
N LEU A 306 21.25 -16.00 1.98
CA LEU A 306 20.83 -17.37 1.66
C LEU A 306 19.40 -17.64 2.12
N TYR A 307 19.06 -17.25 3.34
CA TYR A 307 17.73 -17.43 3.90
C TYR A 307 16.64 -16.61 3.15
N ILE A 308 16.95 -15.35 2.81
CA ILE A 308 16.06 -14.48 2.04
C ILE A 308 15.84 -15.05 0.64
N THR A 309 16.91 -15.49 -0.03
CA THR A 309 16.82 -16.08 -1.37
C THR A 309 15.93 -17.32 -1.36
N LEU A 310 16.12 -18.22 -0.40
CA LEU A 310 15.27 -19.41 -0.25
C LEU A 310 13.80 -19.04 0.03
N LYS A 311 13.53 -18.03 0.88
CA LYS A 311 12.16 -17.56 1.15
C LYS A 311 11.50 -16.85 -0.04
N LEU A 312 12.28 -16.21 -0.89
CA LEU A 312 11.76 -15.59 -2.11
C LEU A 312 11.46 -16.62 -3.20
N MET A 313 12.14 -17.77 -3.18
CA MET A 313 11.97 -18.85 -4.15
C MET A 313 10.92 -19.90 -3.74
N MET A 314 10.51 -19.96 -2.47
CA MET A 314 9.44 -20.84 -1.96
C MET A 314 8.11 -20.10 -1.85
#